data_4eaa85fb3528bc5588952c56a3ae51fe
#
_entry.id   4eaa85fb3528bc5588952c56a3ae51fe
#
_cell.length_a   1.000
_cell.length_b   1.000
_cell.length_c   1.000
_cell.angle_alpha   90.00
_cell.angle_beta   90.00
_cell.angle_gamma   90.00
#
_symmetry.space_group_name_H-M   'P 1'
#
loop_
_entity.id
_entity.type
_entity.pdbx_description
1 polymer ?
#
loop_
_entity_poly.entity_id
_entity_poly.type
_entity_poly.pdbx_seq_one_letter_code
_entity_poly.pdbx_strand_id
1 'polypeptide(L)'
;RLNEIIDERNPRKIGLNYSKYFNIADGLDKTDYDEFIDNISENNRKKVVSAQKLATAWIETRTDKEMEIYKQIVTITKQIINEAFSLDVIQIGKTTTSDLEWWMRQKVTDLGLNTWFHPSVDIQRKSEVNGDHLRSFSNRPSENVIQKGDLLHCDFGITYLRLNSDCQQMAYILDDNEKDIPIFLKEAFDEANLLQDILTSNFIEGYSGNQILLNSLSEAKKRGLRPSIYTHPLGSYGHSSGPTIGMWDSQGGVEGTGDYPLNLNTVYAIELNNTTYIEEWDRDIRIMLEEAGFYGQGGHEYVNGRQKQIKIVNPK
;
A
#
# COMPACT_ATOMS: atom_id res chain seq x y z
N ARG A 1 -6.58 -38.30 -24.06
CA ARG A 1 -7.21 -37.09 -24.66
C ARG A 1 -6.34 -35.84 -24.52
N LEU A 2 -5.67 -35.62 -23.37
CA LEU A 2 -4.81 -34.45 -23.16
C LEU A 2 -3.68 -34.37 -24.21
N ASN A 3 -2.92 -35.46 -24.42
CA ASN A 3 -1.86 -35.50 -25.45
C ASN A 3 -2.37 -35.22 -26.85
N GLU A 4 -3.50 -35.81 -27.22
CA GLU A 4 -4.13 -35.59 -28.54
C GLU A 4 -4.41 -34.09 -28.75
N ILE A 5 -4.99 -33.40 -27.73
CA ILE A 5 -5.27 -31.96 -27.81
C ILE A 5 -3.97 -31.16 -27.98
N ILE A 6 -2.94 -31.49 -27.18
CA ILE A 6 -1.64 -30.81 -27.26
C ILE A 6 -0.99 -31.03 -28.63
N ASP A 7 -1.01 -32.27 -29.13
CA ASP A 7 -0.39 -32.62 -30.40
C ASP A 7 -1.15 -31.99 -31.59
N GLU A 8 -2.49 -31.98 -31.56
CA GLU A 8 -3.34 -31.28 -32.51
C GLU A 8 -3.04 -29.77 -32.57
N ARG A 9 -2.83 -29.14 -31.42
CA ARG A 9 -2.53 -27.70 -31.31
C ARG A 9 -1.07 -27.37 -31.61
N ASN A 10 -0.18 -28.33 -31.42
CA ASN A 10 1.26 -28.21 -31.58
C ASN A 10 1.86 -26.91 -31.03
N PRO A 11 1.66 -26.61 -29.73
CA PRO A 11 2.11 -25.35 -29.12
C PRO A 11 3.64 -25.29 -29.09
N ARG A 12 4.20 -24.07 -29.19
CA ARG A 12 5.63 -23.83 -28.99
C ARG A 12 5.99 -23.88 -27.48
N LYS A 13 5.07 -23.44 -26.64
CA LYS A 13 5.20 -23.42 -25.17
C LYS A 13 3.87 -23.82 -24.53
N ILE A 14 3.94 -24.49 -23.40
CA ILE A 14 2.81 -24.86 -22.57
C ILE A 14 2.99 -24.14 -21.24
N GLY A 15 2.18 -23.12 -20.99
CA GLY A 15 2.25 -22.34 -19.76
C GLY A 15 1.50 -23.01 -18.63
N LEU A 16 2.15 -23.22 -17.49
CA LEU A 16 1.52 -23.68 -16.25
C LEU A 16 1.67 -22.61 -15.17
N ASN A 17 0.64 -22.47 -14.33
CA ASN A 17 0.64 -21.46 -13.24
C ASN A 17 1.48 -21.91 -12.06
N TYR A 18 2.80 -21.77 -12.18
CA TYR A 18 3.74 -21.86 -11.07
C TYR A 18 4.69 -20.67 -11.08
N SER A 19 5.09 -20.20 -9.90
CA SER A 19 5.97 -19.05 -9.75
C SER A 19 6.83 -19.15 -8.51
N LYS A 20 8.09 -18.74 -8.62
CA LYS A 20 9.01 -18.63 -7.47
C LYS A 20 8.75 -17.35 -6.65
N TYR A 21 8.28 -16.29 -7.30
CA TYR A 21 8.24 -14.95 -6.71
C TYR A 21 6.82 -14.38 -6.55
N PHE A 22 5.88 -14.79 -7.41
CA PHE A 22 4.52 -14.31 -7.40
C PHE A 22 3.59 -15.40 -6.86
N ASN A 23 3.42 -15.46 -5.54
CA ASN A 23 2.57 -16.45 -4.89
C ASN A 23 1.13 -16.47 -5.42
N ILE A 24 0.58 -15.32 -5.81
CA ILE A 24 -0.77 -15.22 -6.40
C ILE A 24 -0.82 -15.86 -7.82
N ALA A 25 0.30 -15.89 -8.54
CA ALA A 25 0.44 -16.53 -9.84
C ALA A 25 0.92 -18.01 -9.74
N ASP A 26 1.14 -18.52 -8.52
CA ASP A 26 1.52 -19.90 -8.22
C ASP A 26 0.29 -20.71 -7.82
N GLY A 27 -0.66 -20.83 -8.76
CA GLY A 27 -1.99 -21.39 -8.52
C GLY A 27 -2.17 -22.85 -8.90
N LEU A 28 -1.09 -23.56 -9.26
CA LEU A 28 -1.14 -24.98 -9.62
C LEU A 28 -0.56 -25.82 -8.47
N ASP A 29 -1.37 -26.69 -7.90
CA ASP A 29 -0.91 -27.60 -6.85
C ASP A 29 0.18 -28.54 -7.35
N LYS A 30 1.08 -28.94 -6.44
CA LYS A 30 2.20 -29.85 -6.79
C LYS A 30 1.71 -31.17 -7.36
N THR A 31 0.61 -31.72 -6.84
CA THR A 31 0.01 -32.95 -7.32
C THR A 31 -0.49 -32.81 -8.75
N ASP A 32 -1.24 -31.74 -9.03
CA ASP A 32 -1.76 -31.44 -10.38
C ASP A 32 -0.62 -31.19 -11.38
N TYR A 33 0.45 -30.53 -10.94
CA TYR A 33 1.65 -30.36 -11.75
C TYR A 33 2.28 -31.70 -12.12
N ASP A 34 2.50 -32.58 -11.15
CA ASP A 34 3.09 -33.89 -11.37
C ASP A 34 2.22 -34.75 -12.26
N GLU A 35 0.91 -34.82 -12.00
CA GLU A 35 -0.03 -35.56 -12.83
C GLU A 35 -0.04 -35.03 -14.28
N PHE A 36 0.00 -33.71 -14.48
CA PHE A 36 0.09 -33.13 -15.81
C PHE A 36 1.36 -33.59 -16.52
N ILE A 37 2.52 -33.45 -15.86
CA ILE A 37 3.83 -33.81 -16.40
C ILE A 37 3.90 -35.31 -16.73
N ASP A 38 3.38 -36.17 -15.83
CA ASP A 38 3.43 -37.61 -16.02
C ASP A 38 2.53 -38.10 -17.17
N ASN A 39 1.44 -37.39 -17.45
CA ASN A 39 0.49 -37.74 -18.47
C ASN A 39 0.75 -37.14 -19.87
N ILE A 40 1.78 -36.30 -20.04
CA ILE A 40 2.17 -35.74 -21.34
C ILE A 40 3.42 -36.41 -21.91
N SER A 41 3.58 -36.39 -23.25
CA SER A 41 4.76 -36.94 -23.90
C SER A 41 6.05 -36.21 -23.52
N GLU A 42 7.20 -36.87 -23.58
CA GLU A 42 8.50 -36.28 -23.27
C GLU A 42 8.80 -35.04 -24.14
N ASN A 43 8.36 -35.05 -25.42
CA ASN A 43 8.49 -33.91 -26.31
C ASN A 43 7.69 -32.71 -25.81
N ASN A 44 6.49 -32.92 -25.25
CA ASN A 44 5.64 -31.86 -24.73
C ASN A 44 6.11 -31.38 -23.35
N ARG A 45 6.72 -32.23 -22.50
CA ARG A 45 7.36 -31.83 -21.23
C ARG A 45 8.40 -30.74 -21.47
N LYS A 46 9.21 -30.84 -22.50
CA LYS A 46 10.24 -29.85 -22.87
C LYS A 46 9.70 -28.47 -23.23
N LYS A 47 8.41 -28.39 -23.57
CA LYS A 47 7.71 -27.14 -23.91
C LYS A 47 7.09 -26.44 -22.69
N VAL A 48 7.05 -27.12 -21.53
CA VAL A 48 6.43 -26.57 -20.29
C VAL A 48 7.27 -25.42 -19.75
N VAL A 49 6.60 -24.31 -19.46
CA VAL A 49 7.18 -23.10 -18.89
C VAL A 49 6.24 -22.49 -17.87
N SER A 50 6.76 -21.67 -16.95
CA SER A 50 5.91 -20.88 -16.06
C SER A 50 5.07 -19.88 -16.84
N ALA A 51 3.78 -19.82 -16.54
CA ALA A 51 2.84 -18.81 -17.03
C ALA A 51 2.79 -17.56 -16.14
N GLN A 52 3.69 -17.41 -15.16
CA GLN A 52 3.64 -16.31 -14.18
C GLN A 52 3.48 -14.93 -14.80
N LYS A 53 4.16 -14.64 -15.93
CA LYS A 53 4.05 -13.34 -16.61
C LYS A 53 2.64 -13.08 -17.13
N LEU A 54 1.97 -14.10 -17.68
CA LEU A 54 0.59 -13.98 -18.16
C LEU A 54 -0.39 -13.81 -16.98
N ALA A 55 -0.24 -14.63 -15.96
CA ALA A 55 -1.07 -14.57 -14.76
C ALA A 55 -0.92 -13.21 -14.03
N THR A 56 0.32 -12.75 -13.82
CA THR A 56 0.61 -11.46 -13.21
C THR A 56 0.04 -10.31 -14.02
N ALA A 57 0.28 -10.28 -15.33
CA ALA A 57 -0.23 -9.21 -16.20
C ALA A 57 -1.77 -9.16 -16.19
N TRP A 58 -2.44 -10.30 -16.15
CA TRP A 58 -3.89 -10.36 -16.03
C TRP A 58 -4.40 -9.87 -14.65
N ILE A 59 -3.72 -10.26 -13.56
CA ILE A 59 -4.09 -9.88 -12.19
C ILE A 59 -3.87 -8.38 -11.95
N GLU A 60 -2.78 -7.80 -12.46
CA GLU A 60 -2.43 -6.39 -12.24
C GLU A 60 -3.25 -5.40 -13.08
N THR A 61 -3.76 -5.85 -14.24
CA THR A 61 -4.47 -4.96 -15.19
C THR A 61 -5.87 -4.63 -14.70
N ARG A 62 -6.22 -3.34 -14.70
CA ARG A 62 -7.57 -2.83 -14.41
C ARG A 62 -8.28 -2.44 -15.69
N THR A 63 -9.59 -2.73 -15.71
CA THR A 63 -10.49 -2.25 -16.76
C THR A 63 -11.09 -0.89 -16.39
N ASP A 64 -11.59 -0.14 -17.38
CA ASP A 64 -12.26 1.14 -17.14
C ASP A 64 -13.42 1.03 -16.15
N LYS A 65 -14.18 -0.07 -16.22
CA LYS A 65 -15.30 -0.34 -15.29
C LYS A 65 -14.83 -0.59 -13.85
N GLU A 66 -13.70 -1.27 -13.67
CA GLU A 66 -13.09 -1.42 -12.35
C GLU A 66 -12.61 -0.07 -11.81
N MET A 67 -12.07 0.79 -12.68
CA MET A 67 -11.61 2.13 -12.27
C MET A 67 -12.77 3.06 -11.84
N GLU A 68 -13.95 2.94 -12.44
CA GLU A 68 -15.16 3.62 -11.96
C GLU A 68 -15.52 3.19 -10.52
N ILE A 69 -15.42 1.89 -10.21
CA ILE A 69 -15.65 1.34 -8.87
C ILE A 69 -14.53 1.74 -7.91
N TYR A 70 -13.27 1.74 -8.38
CA TYR A 70 -12.12 2.12 -7.55
C TYR A 70 -12.27 3.50 -6.94
N LYS A 71 -12.71 4.47 -7.73
CA LYS A 71 -12.97 5.83 -7.24
C LYS A 71 -13.97 5.86 -6.09
N GLN A 72 -15.02 5.04 -6.16
CA GLN A 72 -16.02 4.94 -5.09
C GLN A 72 -15.45 4.27 -3.83
N ILE A 73 -14.71 3.16 -3.98
CA ILE A 73 -14.09 2.45 -2.86
C ILE A 73 -13.12 3.35 -2.11
N VAL A 74 -12.23 4.04 -2.81
CA VAL A 74 -11.27 4.98 -2.22
C VAL A 74 -11.99 6.14 -1.53
N THR A 75 -13.08 6.64 -2.11
CA THR A 75 -13.89 7.69 -1.48
C THR A 75 -14.48 7.22 -0.15
N ILE A 76 -15.07 6.03 -0.11
CA ILE A 76 -15.65 5.45 1.12
C ILE A 76 -14.55 5.22 2.16
N THR A 77 -13.40 4.68 1.76
CA THR A 77 -12.25 4.49 2.66
C THR A 77 -11.85 5.80 3.34
N LYS A 78 -11.64 6.86 2.56
CA LYS A 78 -11.28 8.18 3.07
C LYS A 78 -12.38 8.80 3.93
N GLN A 79 -13.66 8.56 3.62
CA GLN A 79 -14.77 9.01 4.46
C GLN A 79 -14.76 8.35 5.83
N ILE A 80 -14.54 7.03 5.89
CA ILE A 80 -14.44 6.29 7.16
C ILE A 80 -13.28 6.82 8.00
N ILE A 81 -12.10 7.02 7.39
CA ILE A 81 -10.94 7.62 8.09
C ILE A 81 -11.29 9.03 8.61
N ASN A 82 -11.94 9.83 7.77
CA ASN A 82 -12.34 11.19 8.15
C ASN A 82 -13.33 11.23 9.30
N GLU A 83 -14.26 10.29 9.37
CA GLU A 83 -15.18 10.15 10.50
C GLU A 83 -14.43 9.68 11.76
N ALA A 84 -13.58 8.64 11.63
CA ALA A 84 -12.77 8.13 12.73
C ALA A 84 -11.92 9.23 13.37
N PHE A 85 -11.30 10.09 12.56
CA PHE A 85 -10.50 11.23 13.01
C PHE A 85 -11.36 12.49 13.26
N SER A 86 -12.40 12.35 14.07
CA SER A 86 -13.28 13.46 14.46
C SER A 86 -13.64 13.38 15.95
N LEU A 87 -14.09 14.50 16.51
CA LEU A 87 -14.57 14.56 17.90
C LEU A 87 -15.93 13.87 18.10
N ASP A 88 -16.61 13.48 17.05
CA ASP A 88 -17.80 12.65 17.16
C ASP A 88 -17.45 11.21 17.55
N VAL A 89 -16.21 10.78 17.27
CA VAL A 89 -15.67 9.46 17.59
C VAL A 89 -14.59 9.54 18.69
N ILE A 90 -13.67 10.49 18.61
CA ILE A 90 -12.57 10.64 19.55
C ILE A 90 -13.02 11.44 20.78
N GLN A 91 -13.03 10.81 21.96
CA GLN A 91 -13.09 11.47 23.25
C GLN A 91 -11.67 11.58 23.81
N ILE A 92 -11.07 12.77 23.68
CA ILE A 92 -9.68 13.03 24.12
C ILE A 92 -9.52 12.65 25.60
N GLY A 93 -8.46 11.92 25.92
CA GLY A 93 -8.18 11.42 27.25
C GLY A 93 -8.95 10.15 27.66
N LYS A 94 -9.74 9.58 26.73
CA LYS A 94 -10.48 8.31 26.96
C LYS A 94 -10.35 7.33 25.80
N THR A 95 -10.64 7.77 24.55
CA THR A 95 -10.57 6.92 23.38
C THR A 95 -9.14 6.43 23.17
N THR A 96 -8.97 5.14 22.98
CA THR A 96 -7.70 4.52 22.66
C THR A 96 -7.52 4.37 21.13
N THR A 97 -6.29 4.12 20.71
CA THR A 97 -6.01 3.73 19.31
C THR A 97 -6.79 2.49 18.91
N SER A 98 -6.88 1.50 19.79
CA SER A 98 -7.65 0.26 19.58
C SER A 98 -9.15 0.52 19.45
N ASP A 99 -9.71 1.48 20.21
CA ASP A 99 -11.13 1.86 20.06
C ASP A 99 -11.41 2.39 18.64
N LEU A 100 -10.48 3.17 18.04
CA LEU A 100 -10.63 3.65 16.68
C LEU A 100 -10.53 2.53 15.66
N GLU A 101 -9.61 1.58 15.83
CA GLU A 101 -9.48 0.40 14.98
C GLU A 101 -10.79 -0.40 14.95
N TRP A 102 -11.37 -0.67 16.10
CA TRP A 102 -12.65 -1.37 16.21
C TRP A 102 -13.82 -0.55 15.70
N TRP A 103 -13.82 0.77 15.93
CA TRP A 103 -14.84 1.65 15.35
C TRP A 103 -14.84 1.62 13.82
N MET A 104 -13.66 1.68 13.19
CA MET A 104 -13.53 1.58 11.72
C MET A 104 -14.04 0.22 11.23
N ARG A 105 -13.72 -0.88 11.91
CA ARG A 105 -14.24 -2.19 11.58
C ARG A 105 -15.77 -2.28 11.69
N GLN A 106 -16.32 -1.73 12.78
CA GLN A 106 -17.78 -1.69 12.95
C GLN A 106 -18.44 -0.87 11.85
N LYS A 107 -17.87 0.29 11.51
CA LYS A 107 -18.38 1.14 10.42
C LYS A 107 -18.40 0.41 9.08
N VAL A 108 -17.38 -0.34 8.75
CA VAL A 108 -17.33 -1.18 7.54
C VAL A 108 -18.45 -2.22 7.55
N THR A 109 -18.66 -2.88 8.69
CA THR A 109 -19.75 -3.86 8.87
C THR A 109 -21.12 -3.21 8.71
N ASP A 110 -21.35 -2.04 9.29
CA ASP A 110 -22.61 -1.29 9.20
C ASP A 110 -22.94 -0.88 7.75
N LEU A 111 -21.91 -0.64 6.94
CA LEU A 111 -22.03 -0.37 5.50
C LEU A 111 -22.20 -1.63 4.64
N GLY A 112 -22.15 -2.83 5.24
CA GLY A 112 -22.23 -4.09 4.50
C GLY A 112 -20.98 -4.40 3.68
N LEU A 113 -19.83 -3.83 4.05
CA LEU A 113 -18.54 -4.00 3.39
C LEU A 113 -17.63 -4.95 4.19
N ASN A 114 -16.45 -5.26 3.67
CA ASN A 114 -15.43 -6.04 4.35
C ASN A 114 -14.11 -5.25 4.41
N THR A 115 -13.29 -5.53 5.42
CA THR A 115 -11.87 -5.16 5.44
C THR A 115 -11.05 -6.35 4.93
N TRP A 116 -9.92 -6.08 4.28
CA TRP A 116 -8.99 -7.15 3.89
C TRP A 116 -7.84 -7.33 4.90
N PHE A 117 -7.66 -6.36 5.81
CA PHE A 117 -6.80 -6.47 6.99
C PHE A 117 -7.43 -5.74 8.18
N HIS A 118 -6.89 -5.95 9.38
CA HIS A 118 -7.30 -5.21 10.56
C HIS A 118 -6.69 -3.80 10.51
N PRO A 119 -7.51 -2.74 10.61
CA PRO A 119 -6.99 -1.37 10.64
C PRO A 119 -5.92 -1.20 11.72
N SER A 120 -5.00 -0.29 11.50
CA SER A 120 -4.08 0.12 12.54
C SER A 120 -4.16 1.62 12.79
N VAL A 121 -4.03 2.01 14.07
CA VAL A 121 -3.94 3.40 14.49
C VAL A 121 -2.74 3.56 15.41
N ASP A 122 -1.84 4.45 15.03
CA ASP A 122 -0.63 4.77 15.79
C ASP A 122 -0.63 6.24 16.19
N ILE A 123 0.11 6.56 17.25
CA ILE A 123 0.34 7.94 17.69
C ILE A 123 1.83 8.23 17.79
N GLN A 124 2.17 9.49 17.59
CA GLN A 124 3.48 10.05 17.91
C GLN A 124 3.24 11.30 18.74
N ARG A 125 3.98 11.44 19.85
CA ARG A 125 3.85 12.59 20.76
C ARG A 125 5.20 13.05 21.30
N LYS A 126 5.25 14.31 21.73
CA LYS A 126 6.46 14.94 22.25
C LYS A 126 7.06 14.20 23.46
N SER A 127 6.22 13.69 24.36
CA SER A 127 6.64 13.08 25.64
C SER A 127 7.02 11.60 25.54
N GLU A 128 7.01 11.03 24.36
CA GLU A 128 7.27 9.59 24.17
C GLU A 128 8.76 9.28 24.16
N VAL A 129 9.21 8.36 25.02
CA VAL A 129 10.62 8.08 25.25
C VAL A 129 11.19 7.06 24.27
N ASN A 130 10.35 6.23 23.65
CA ASN A 130 10.79 5.14 22.76
C ASN A 130 10.08 5.18 21.41
N GLY A 131 10.77 5.72 20.39
CA GLY A 131 10.26 5.73 19.00
C GLY A 131 10.43 4.41 18.20
N ASP A 132 10.86 3.33 18.87
CA ASP A 132 11.15 2.05 18.16
C ASP A 132 9.89 1.28 17.73
N HIS A 133 8.72 1.61 18.27
CA HIS A 133 7.44 1.01 17.86
C HIS A 133 7.08 1.32 16.38
N LEU A 134 7.62 2.38 15.82
CA LEU A 134 7.40 2.77 14.41
C LEU A 134 8.10 1.83 13.41
N ARG A 135 8.89 0.86 13.89
CA ARG A 135 9.71 0.00 13.02
C ARG A 135 9.22 -1.44 12.91
N SER A 136 8.23 -1.85 13.70
CA SER A 136 7.84 -3.25 13.75
C SER A 136 6.36 -3.41 14.03
N PHE A 137 5.66 -4.14 13.16
CA PHE A 137 4.30 -4.60 13.40
C PHE A 137 4.16 -5.45 14.68
N SER A 138 5.25 -6.09 15.13
CA SER A 138 5.26 -6.94 16.32
C SER A 138 5.38 -6.17 17.64
N ASN A 139 5.77 -4.91 17.61
CA ASN A 139 6.02 -4.08 18.80
C ASN A 139 5.05 -2.90 18.92
N ARG A 140 3.89 -2.97 18.30
CA ARG A 140 2.85 -1.95 18.47
C ARG A 140 2.40 -1.94 19.92
N PRO A 141 2.42 -0.78 20.60
CA PRO A 141 1.79 -0.67 21.89
C PRO A 141 0.31 -1.02 21.75
N SER A 142 -0.17 -1.95 22.56
CA SER A 142 -1.51 -2.50 22.42
C SER A 142 -2.63 -1.49 22.60
N GLU A 143 -2.40 -0.40 23.33
CA GLU A 143 -3.40 0.63 23.60
C GLU A 143 -2.72 1.94 24.00
N ASN A 144 -2.93 2.99 23.21
CA ASN A 144 -2.57 4.35 23.58
C ASN A 144 -3.82 5.20 23.69
N VAL A 145 -4.04 5.80 24.86
CA VAL A 145 -5.09 6.81 25.04
C VAL A 145 -4.70 8.06 24.26
N ILE A 146 -5.58 8.48 23.35
CA ILE A 146 -5.38 9.66 22.49
C ILE A 146 -5.48 10.93 23.36
N GLN A 147 -4.50 11.82 23.22
CA GLN A 147 -4.36 13.04 23.99
C GLN A 147 -4.18 14.25 23.07
N LYS A 148 -4.28 15.45 23.65
CA LYS A 148 -3.89 16.69 22.97
C LYS A 148 -2.39 16.65 22.63
N GLY A 149 -2.03 17.19 21.48
CA GLY A 149 -0.67 17.18 20.97
C GLY A 149 -0.25 15.88 20.30
N ASP A 150 -1.17 14.91 20.14
CA ASP A 150 -0.87 13.65 19.41
C ASP A 150 -0.95 13.84 17.90
N LEU A 151 0.08 13.38 17.21
CA LEU A 151 0.08 13.15 15.78
C LEU A 151 -0.39 11.71 15.54
N LEU A 152 -1.59 11.58 14.97
CA LEU A 152 -2.22 10.30 14.66
C LEU A 152 -1.84 9.84 13.25
N HIS A 153 -1.72 8.54 13.09
CA HIS A 153 -1.62 7.84 11.82
C HIS A 153 -2.64 6.71 11.80
N CYS A 154 -3.26 6.45 10.68
CA CYS A 154 -4.00 5.20 10.46
C CYS A 154 -3.60 4.57 9.14
N ASP A 155 -3.70 3.24 9.10
CA ASP A 155 -3.59 2.41 7.93
C ASP A 155 -4.88 1.59 7.81
N PHE A 156 -5.60 1.75 6.68
CA PHE A 156 -6.95 1.24 6.53
C PHE A 156 -7.35 0.97 5.08
N GLY A 157 -7.93 -0.22 4.86
CA GLY A 157 -8.44 -0.62 3.56
C GLY A 157 -9.72 -1.43 3.64
N ILE A 158 -10.56 -1.31 2.61
CA ILE A 158 -11.82 -2.04 2.47
C ILE A 158 -11.83 -2.87 1.19
N THR A 159 -12.68 -3.90 1.19
CA THR A 159 -12.96 -4.72 0.01
C THR A 159 -14.39 -4.52 -0.47
N TYR A 160 -14.56 -4.22 -1.75
CA TYR A 160 -15.85 -4.18 -2.42
C TYR A 160 -15.76 -4.74 -3.83
N LEU A 161 -16.68 -5.63 -4.20
CA LEU A 161 -16.69 -6.32 -5.51
C LEU A 161 -15.34 -6.97 -5.86
N ARG A 162 -14.65 -7.52 -4.86
CA ARG A 162 -13.33 -8.14 -4.96
C ARG A 162 -12.18 -7.16 -5.27
N LEU A 163 -12.41 -5.87 -5.23
CA LEU A 163 -11.37 -4.84 -5.30
C LEU A 163 -11.06 -4.33 -3.90
N ASN A 164 -9.79 -4.06 -3.65
CA ASN A 164 -9.30 -3.59 -2.36
C ASN A 164 -8.80 -2.15 -2.48
N SER A 165 -9.10 -1.32 -1.47
CA SER A 165 -8.43 -0.04 -1.25
C SER A 165 -7.36 -0.19 -0.20
N ASP A 166 -6.41 0.74 -0.19
CA ASP A 166 -5.40 0.91 0.81
C ASP A 166 -5.09 2.39 0.97
N CYS A 167 -5.07 2.88 2.21
CA CYS A 167 -4.87 4.30 2.48
C CYS A 167 -4.27 4.51 3.87
N GLN A 168 -3.20 5.30 3.93
CA GLN A 168 -2.67 5.83 5.18
C GLN A 168 -2.88 7.33 5.24
N GLN A 169 -3.38 7.82 6.38
CA GLN A 169 -3.71 9.23 6.59
C GLN A 169 -3.21 9.69 7.95
N MET A 170 -2.84 10.98 8.01
CA MET A 170 -2.35 11.62 9.22
C MET A 170 -3.38 12.62 9.76
N ALA A 171 -3.49 12.69 11.10
CA ALA A 171 -4.28 13.71 11.78
C ALA A 171 -3.51 14.23 13.00
N TYR A 172 -3.89 15.39 13.50
CA TYR A 172 -3.29 16.00 14.67
C TYR A 172 -4.35 16.51 15.64
N ILE A 173 -4.20 16.18 16.92
CA ILE A 173 -5.04 16.67 18.01
C ILE A 173 -4.45 17.98 18.51
N LEU A 174 -5.11 19.11 18.25
CA LEU A 174 -4.59 20.40 18.72
C LEU A 174 -4.42 20.44 20.24
N ASP A 175 -3.32 21.02 20.71
CA ASP A 175 -3.12 21.32 22.11
C ASP A 175 -3.91 22.59 22.53
N ASP A 176 -4.06 22.86 23.83
CA ASP A 176 -4.90 23.93 24.37
C ASP A 176 -4.56 25.33 23.85
N ASN A 177 -3.30 25.58 23.52
CA ASN A 177 -2.81 26.87 23.04
C ASN A 177 -2.67 26.96 21.53
N GLU A 178 -3.00 25.89 20.80
CA GLU A 178 -2.85 25.82 19.36
C GLU A 178 -4.16 26.17 18.65
N LYS A 179 -4.05 26.98 17.59
CA LYS A 179 -5.18 27.31 16.71
C LYS A 179 -5.07 26.60 15.34
N ASP A 180 -3.90 26.04 15.07
CA ASP A 180 -3.56 25.36 13.84
C ASP A 180 -2.43 24.38 14.13
N ILE A 181 -2.15 23.50 13.19
CA ILE A 181 -1.06 22.54 13.27
C ILE A 181 0.27 23.29 13.37
N PRO A 182 1.17 22.88 14.28
CA PRO A 182 2.53 23.43 14.36
C PRO A 182 3.23 23.45 13.02
N ILE A 183 3.98 24.53 12.73
CA ILE A 183 4.62 24.71 11.44
C ILE A 183 5.60 23.57 11.09
N PHE A 184 6.34 23.10 12.08
CA PHE A 184 7.30 22.01 11.89
C PHE A 184 6.64 20.68 11.48
N LEU A 185 5.38 20.41 11.91
CA LEU A 185 4.62 19.24 11.45
C LEU A 185 4.12 19.42 10.02
N LYS A 186 3.75 20.64 9.63
CA LYS A 186 3.38 20.95 8.23
C LYS A 186 4.57 20.78 7.30
N GLU A 187 5.74 21.29 7.69
CA GLU A 187 6.98 21.16 6.91
C GLU A 187 7.38 19.69 6.75
N ALA A 188 7.33 18.89 7.83
CA ALA A 188 7.56 17.44 7.76
C ALA A 188 6.56 16.73 6.84
N PHE A 189 5.29 17.16 6.84
CA PHE A 189 4.26 16.61 5.96
C PHE A 189 4.51 16.98 4.49
N ASP A 190 4.94 18.21 4.22
CA ASP A 190 5.30 18.67 2.87
C ASP A 190 6.50 17.88 2.32
N GLU A 191 7.48 17.52 3.16
CA GLU A 191 8.58 16.62 2.79
C GLU A 191 8.06 15.23 2.34
N ALA A 192 7.09 14.65 3.04
CA ALA A 192 6.50 13.38 2.65
C ALA A 192 5.69 13.48 1.35
N ASN A 193 4.96 14.59 1.14
CA ASN A 193 4.29 14.87 -0.14
C ASN A 193 5.31 15.06 -1.29
N LEU A 194 6.45 15.71 -1.03
CA LEU A 194 7.54 15.80 -2.01
C LEU A 194 8.09 14.42 -2.37
N LEU A 195 8.22 13.51 -1.38
CA LEU A 195 8.62 12.13 -1.64
C LEU A 195 7.61 11.39 -2.52
N GLN A 196 6.29 11.61 -2.31
CA GLN A 196 5.27 11.07 -3.21
C GLN A 196 5.42 11.59 -4.65
N ASP A 197 5.73 12.88 -4.83
CA ASP A 197 5.96 13.46 -6.14
C ASP A 197 7.21 12.88 -6.81
N ILE A 198 8.30 12.71 -6.06
CA ILE A 198 9.53 12.07 -6.56
C ILE A 198 9.24 10.64 -7.00
N LEU A 199 8.55 9.85 -6.16
CA LEU A 199 8.23 8.46 -6.47
C LEU A 199 7.38 8.34 -7.74
N THR A 200 6.28 9.08 -7.81
CA THR A 200 5.34 8.99 -8.93
C THR A 200 5.90 9.55 -10.24
N SER A 201 6.85 10.49 -10.19
CA SER A 201 7.58 10.96 -11.37
C SER A 201 8.51 9.90 -11.98
N ASN A 202 8.90 8.88 -11.20
CA ASN A 202 9.68 7.75 -11.66
C ASN A 202 8.82 6.58 -12.19
N PHE A 203 7.48 6.72 -12.21
CA PHE A 203 6.60 5.75 -12.85
C PHE A 203 6.73 5.87 -14.38
N ILE A 204 7.64 5.08 -14.93
CA ILE A 204 7.94 5.04 -16.36
C ILE A 204 7.68 3.63 -16.85
N GLU A 205 6.89 3.47 -17.92
CA GLU A 205 6.57 2.18 -18.50
C GLU A 205 7.84 1.36 -18.80
N GLY A 206 7.84 0.12 -18.36
CA GLY A 206 8.96 -0.80 -18.56
C GLY A 206 10.08 -0.69 -17.52
N TYR A 207 10.10 0.34 -16.67
CA TYR A 207 11.01 0.37 -15.53
C TYR A 207 10.61 -0.72 -14.53
N SER A 208 11.58 -1.43 -13.99
CA SER A 208 11.30 -2.37 -12.91
C SER A 208 10.99 -1.65 -11.60
N GLY A 209 10.29 -2.31 -10.68
CA GLY A 209 10.06 -1.78 -9.34
C GLY A 209 11.35 -1.36 -8.65
N ASN A 210 12.43 -2.15 -8.83
CA ASN A 210 13.76 -1.83 -8.27
C ASN A 210 14.38 -0.58 -8.91
N GLN A 211 14.19 -0.35 -10.21
CA GLN A 211 14.68 0.88 -10.87
C GLN A 211 13.93 2.11 -10.35
N ILE A 212 12.59 2.01 -10.23
CA ILE A 212 11.76 3.08 -9.68
C ILE A 212 12.18 3.39 -8.24
N LEU A 213 12.35 2.35 -7.39
CA LEU A 213 12.80 2.49 -6.01
C LEU A 213 14.13 3.23 -5.92
N LEU A 214 15.17 2.71 -6.58
CA LEU A 214 16.52 3.23 -6.45
C LEU A 214 16.66 4.65 -6.99
N ASN A 215 15.99 4.96 -8.10
CA ASN A 215 15.94 6.32 -8.64
C ASN A 215 15.27 7.28 -7.64
N SER A 216 14.10 6.89 -7.10
CA SER A 216 13.36 7.72 -6.14
C SER A 216 14.13 7.95 -4.85
N LEU A 217 14.74 6.90 -4.28
CA LEU A 217 15.55 7.02 -3.08
C LEU A 217 16.79 7.90 -3.31
N SER A 218 17.44 7.77 -4.48
CA SER A 218 18.59 8.60 -4.83
C SER A 218 18.23 10.08 -4.94
N GLU A 219 17.10 10.38 -5.61
CA GLU A 219 16.62 11.75 -5.76
C GLU A 219 16.18 12.35 -4.41
N ALA A 220 15.40 11.61 -3.63
CA ALA A 220 14.93 12.06 -2.33
C ALA A 220 16.11 12.38 -1.38
N LYS A 221 17.11 11.50 -1.32
CA LYS A 221 18.33 11.73 -0.51
C LYS A 221 19.11 12.95 -0.95
N LYS A 222 19.21 13.25 -2.26
CA LYS A 222 19.84 14.48 -2.77
C LYS A 222 19.11 15.74 -2.33
N ARG A 223 17.81 15.64 -2.05
CA ARG A 223 16.99 16.74 -1.52
C ARG A 223 16.97 16.80 0.02
N GLY A 224 17.77 15.97 0.69
CA GLY A 224 17.88 15.95 2.15
C GLY A 224 16.83 15.11 2.87
N LEU A 225 15.95 14.40 2.13
CA LEU A 225 14.94 13.54 2.72
C LEU A 225 15.54 12.25 3.29
N ARG A 226 14.85 11.66 4.28
CA ARG A 226 15.17 10.34 4.85
C ARG A 226 14.02 9.36 4.53
N PRO A 227 13.93 8.92 3.24
CA PRO A 227 12.80 8.17 2.74
C PRO A 227 12.84 6.69 3.11
N SER A 228 11.65 6.10 3.22
CA SER A 228 11.40 4.68 3.08
C SER A 228 10.20 4.47 2.17
N ILE A 229 10.30 3.57 1.20
CA ILE A 229 9.27 3.33 0.18
C ILE A 229 8.84 1.87 0.26
N TYR A 230 7.52 1.66 0.35
CA TYR A 230 6.90 0.35 0.26
C TYR A 230 5.64 0.44 -0.60
N THR A 231 5.82 0.68 -1.88
CA THR A 231 4.72 0.81 -2.84
C THR A 231 4.49 -0.52 -3.54
N HIS A 232 3.26 -0.98 -3.56
CA HIS A 232 2.88 -2.29 -4.07
C HIS A 232 1.67 -2.23 -5.00
N PRO A 233 1.52 -3.22 -5.92
CA PRO A 233 0.31 -3.34 -6.72
C PRO A 233 -0.92 -3.58 -5.86
N LEU A 234 -2.05 -2.99 -6.25
CA LEU A 234 -3.33 -3.06 -5.57
C LEU A 234 -4.41 -3.50 -6.55
N GLY A 235 -5.36 -4.31 -6.12
CA GLY A 235 -6.40 -4.82 -7.02
C GLY A 235 -7.32 -5.81 -6.36
N SER A 236 -7.50 -6.97 -6.98
CA SER A 236 -8.27 -8.08 -6.42
C SER A 236 -7.65 -8.68 -5.15
N TYR A 237 -6.41 -8.33 -4.90
CA TYR A 237 -5.67 -8.60 -3.67
C TYR A 237 -5.13 -7.26 -3.17
N GLY A 238 -5.02 -7.10 -1.84
CA GLY A 238 -4.45 -5.90 -1.23
C GLY A 238 -2.97 -5.77 -1.57
N HIS A 239 -2.17 -6.83 -1.34
CA HIS A 239 -0.84 -6.97 -1.93
C HIS A 239 -0.96 -7.81 -3.21
N SER A 240 -1.15 -7.15 -4.35
CA SER A 240 -1.43 -7.80 -5.63
C SER A 240 -0.15 -8.20 -6.37
N SER A 241 -0.31 -8.94 -7.49
CA SER A 241 0.81 -9.24 -8.40
C SER A 241 1.17 -8.01 -9.23
N GLY A 242 2.46 -7.86 -9.52
CA GLY A 242 3.06 -6.75 -10.26
C GLY A 242 4.40 -6.34 -9.65
N PRO A 243 5.03 -5.24 -10.10
CA PRO A 243 6.30 -4.80 -9.55
C PRO A 243 6.15 -4.27 -8.11
N THR A 244 6.90 -4.85 -7.19
CA THR A 244 7.06 -4.32 -5.82
C THR A 244 8.11 -3.20 -5.86
N ILE A 245 7.82 -2.06 -5.27
CA ILE A 245 8.72 -0.89 -5.24
C ILE A 245 9.16 -0.67 -3.79
N GLY A 246 10.22 -1.39 -3.39
CA GLY A 246 10.71 -1.45 -2.01
C GLY A 246 9.84 -2.30 -1.10
N MET A 247 10.39 -2.56 0.08
CA MET A 247 9.69 -3.12 1.24
C MET A 247 10.26 -2.42 2.47
N TRP A 248 9.52 -2.40 3.57
CA TRP A 248 9.91 -1.71 4.80
C TRP A 248 11.33 -2.11 5.29
N ASP A 249 11.76 -3.33 5.02
CA ASP A 249 13.07 -3.91 5.37
C ASP A 249 14.03 -4.09 4.18
N SER A 250 13.58 -3.79 2.94
CA SER A 250 14.33 -4.04 1.71
C SER A 250 14.38 -2.81 0.80
N GLN A 251 15.10 -1.77 1.28
CA GLN A 251 15.27 -0.50 0.56
C GLN A 251 16.41 -0.53 -0.48
N GLY A 252 17.12 -1.65 -0.62
CA GLY A 252 18.15 -1.89 -1.64
C GLY A 252 17.62 -2.57 -2.90
N GLY A 253 16.37 -2.98 -2.90
CA GLY A 253 15.71 -3.72 -3.97
C GLY A 253 15.06 -5.01 -3.46
N VAL A 254 14.10 -5.52 -4.23
CA VAL A 254 13.33 -6.74 -3.93
C VAL A 254 13.57 -7.75 -5.04
N GLU A 255 14.13 -8.90 -4.71
CA GLU A 255 14.41 -9.96 -5.70
C GLU A 255 13.11 -10.47 -6.32
N GLY A 256 13.08 -10.62 -7.63
CA GLY A 256 12.00 -11.22 -8.40
C GLY A 256 10.81 -10.29 -8.61
N THR A 257 10.02 -9.95 -7.58
CA THR A 257 8.87 -9.05 -7.76
C THR A 257 9.32 -7.62 -8.07
N GLY A 258 10.41 -7.15 -7.46
CA GLY A 258 10.98 -5.84 -7.77
C GLY A 258 11.64 -5.76 -9.14
N ASP A 259 12.01 -6.89 -9.74
CA ASP A 259 12.59 -6.95 -11.10
C ASP A 259 11.52 -6.95 -12.20
N TYR A 260 10.24 -7.07 -11.83
CA TYR A 260 9.13 -7.05 -12.77
C TYR A 260 8.88 -5.62 -13.27
N PRO A 261 8.57 -5.44 -14.57
CA PRO A 261 8.37 -4.12 -15.14
C PRO A 261 7.02 -3.52 -14.78
N LEU A 262 6.98 -2.19 -14.66
CA LEU A 262 5.75 -1.40 -14.59
C LEU A 262 5.00 -1.47 -15.92
N ASN A 263 3.73 -1.84 -15.87
CA ASN A 263 2.84 -1.92 -17.02
C ASN A 263 1.69 -0.90 -16.89
N LEU A 264 1.09 -0.55 -18.04
CA LEU A 264 -0.06 0.35 -18.08
C LEU A 264 -1.33 -0.30 -17.51
N ASN A 265 -2.28 0.53 -17.09
CA ASN A 265 -3.58 0.16 -16.56
C ASN A 265 -3.49 -0.63 -15.23
N THR A 266 -2.59 -0.19 -14.35
CA THR A 266 -2.34 -0.81 -13.05
C THR A 266 -2.66 0.17 -11.91
N VAL A 267 -3.07 -0.37 -10.77
CA VAL A 267 -3.31 0.41 -9.53
C VAL A 267 -2.28 0.01 -8.50
N TYR A 268 -1.79 1.02 -7.77
CA TYR A 268 -0.80 0.89 -6.70
C TYR A 268 -1.30 1.53 -5.42
N ALA A 269 -0.96 0.94 -4.30
CA ALA A 269 -0.86 1.62 -3.02
C ALA A 269 0.48 2.40 -3.04
N ILE A 270 0.40 3.73 -3.17
CA ILE A 270 1.56 4.62 -3.16
C ILE A 270 1.95 4.85 -1.69
N GLU A 271 2.51 3.81 -1.10
CA GLU A 271 2.90 3.74 0.30
C GLU A 271 4.36 4.14 0.48
N LEU A 272 4.60 5.06 1.41
CA LEU A 272 5.93 5.55 1.76
C LEU A 272 5.92 6.31 3.09
N ASN A 273 7.10 6.54 3.62
CA ASN A 273 7.27 7.48 4.72
C ASN A 273 8.55 8.29 4.60
N ASN A 274 8.53 9.50 5.17
CA ASN A 274 9.73 10.30 5.43
C ASN A 274 9.94 10.45 6.92
N THR A 275 11.18 10.28 7.36
CA THR A 275 11.58 10.54 8.75
C THR A 275 12.16 11.94 8.83
N THR A 276 11.63 12.78 9.74
CA THR A 276 12.09 14.15 9.96
C THR A 276 12.41 14.35 11.44
N TYR A 277 13.58 14.94 11.73
CA TYR A 277 13.93 15.31 13.12
C TYR A 277 13.22 16.61 13.47
N ILE A 278 12.50 16.62 14.58
CA ILE A 278 11.76 17.78 15.09
C ILE A 278 12.47 18.32 16.31
N GLU A 279 13.07 19.51 16.20
CA GLU A 279 13.81 20.15 17.30
C GLU A 279 12.91 20.43 18.50
N GLU A 280 11.64 20.85 18.28
CA GLU A 280 10.68 21.16 19.32
C GLU A 280 10.27 19.94 20.16
N TRP A 281 10.41 18.74 19.58
CA TRP A 281 10.13 17.46 20.24
C TRP A 281 11.41 16.71 20.64
N ASP A 282 12.58 17.18 20.21
CA ASP A 282 13.89 16.54 20.37
C ASP A 282 13.90 15.07 19.94
N ARG A 283 13.27 14.80 18.80
CA ARG A 283 13.14 13.42 18.27
C ARG A 283 12.83 13.37 16.79
N ASP A 284 13.05 12.20 16.23
CA ASP A 284 12.55 11.84 14.91
C ASP A 284 11.05 11.56 14.95
N ILE A 285 10.33 12.08 13.97
CA ILE A 285 8.96 11.66 13.65
C ILE A 285 8.92 11.02 12.27
N ARG A 286 7.84 10.32 12.00
CA ARG A 286 7.58 9.69 10.71
C ARG A 286 6.26 10.18 10.16
N ILE A 287 6.28 10.76 8.97
CA ILE A 287 5.06 11.01 8.20
C ILE A 287 4.87 9.84 7.25
N MET A 288 3.81 9.08 7.45
CA MET A 288 3.45 7.89 6.70
C MET A 288 2.22 8.20 5.86
N LEU A 289 2.32 8.01 4.56
CA LEU A 289 1.26 8.33 3.60
C LEU A 289 1.06 7.17 2.64
N GLU A 290 -0.20 6.89 2.33
CA GLU A 290 -0.58 5.91 1.34
C GLU A 290 -1.84 6.32 0.61
N GLU A 291 -1.79 6.25 -0.71
CA GLU A 291 -2.90 6.63 -1.57
C GLU A 291 -3.00 5.67 -2.75
N ALA A 292 -4.23 5.33 -3.15
CA ALA A 292 -4.43 4.57 -4.37
C ALA A 292 -4.04 5.42 -5.60
N GLY A 293 -3.07 4.96 -6.36
CA GLY A 293 -2.59 5.58 -7.60
C GLY A 293 -2.84 4.69 -8.81
N PHE A 294 -3.35 5.26 -9.89
CA PHE A 294 -3.52 4.57 -11.18
C PHE A 294 -2.42 5.00 -12.14
N TYR A 295 -1.81 4.02 -12.80
CA TYR A 295 -0.84 4.26 -13.88
C TYR A 295 -1.43 3.83 -15.21
N GLY A 296 -1.81 4.80 -16.03
CA GLY A 296 -2.42 4.63 -17.34
C GLY A 296 -1.65 5.33 -18.46
N GLN A 297 -2.25 5.43 -19.64
CA GLN A 297 -1.63 6.10 -20.81
C GLN A 297 -1.29 7.57 -20.56
N GLY A 298 -1.99 8.24 -19.65
CA GLY A 298 -1.74 9.62 -19.23
C GLY A 298 -0.63 9.78 -18.18
N GLY A 299 0.03 8.68 -17.78
CA GLY A 299 0.95 8.64 -16.65
C GLY A 299 0.26 8.27 -15.34
N HIS A 300 0.86 8.64 -14.22
CA HIS A 300 0.32 8.40 -12.89
C HIS A 300 -0.73 9.46 -12.51
N GLU A 301 -1.84 9.01 -11.90
CA GLU A 301 -2.82 9.87 -11.23
C GLU A 301 -3.31 9.23 -9.92
N TYR A 302 -3.57 10.03 -8.90
CA TYR A 302 -4.23 9.56 -7.68
C TYR A 302 -5.72 9.36 -7.94
N VAL A 303 -6.23 8.16 -7.64
CA VAL A 303 -7.63 7.76 -7.96
C VAL A 303 -8.68 8.70 -7.36
N ASN A 304 -8.44 9.24 -6.19
CA ASN A 304 -9.29 10.24 -5.53
C ASN A 304 -8.47 11.31 -4.80
N GLY A 305 -7.46 11.84 -5.51
CA GLY A 305 -6.52 12.78 -4.93
C GLY A 305 -5.65 12.15 -3.83
N ARG A 306 -4.82 12.96 -3.18
CA ARG A 306 -4.00 12.56 -2.03
C ARG A 306 -4.22 13.49 -0.84
N GLN A 307 -3.81 13.08 0.33
CA GLN A 307 -3.76 13.96 1.49
C GLN A 307 -2.67 15.02 1.27
N LYS A 308 -3.05 16.30 1.33
CA LYS A 308 -2.14 17.44 1.14
C LYS A 308 -1.90 18.23 2.42
N GLN A 309 -2.58 17.89 3.48
CA GLN A 309 -2.49 18.53 4.79
C GLN A 309 -2.83 17.51 5.87
N ILE A 310 -2.17 17.60 7.00
CA ILE A 310 -2.57 16.85 8.19
C ILE A 310 -3.98 17.28 8.58
N LYS A 311 -4.85 16.31 8.88
CA LYS A 311 -6.22 16.62 9.33
C LYS A 311 -6.19 17.17 10.75
N ILE A 312 -6.86 18.29 10.98
CA ILE A 312 -7.04 18.84 12.33
C ILE A 312 -8.21 18.13 13.02
N VAL A 313 -7.97 17.61 14.21
CA VAL A 313 -9.01 17.24 15.17
C VAL A 313 -9.07 18.33 16.21
N ASN A 314 -10.06 19.22 16.09
CA ASN A 314 -10.15 20.41 16.94
C ASN A 314 -11.00 20.14 18.16
N PRO A 315 -10.45 20.19 19.39
CA PRO A 315 -11.27 20.21 20.59
C PRO A 315 -12.10 21.51 20.62
N LYS A 316 -13.42 21.33 20.71
CA LYS A 316 -14.37 22.46 20.91
C LYS A 316 -14.15 23.16 22.22
#